data_20b27b22bc3969774de5a3023dca4148
#
_entry.id   20b27b22bc3969774de5a3023dca4148
#
_cell.length_a   1.000
_cell.length_b   1.000
_cell.length_c   1.000
_cell.angle_alpha   90.00
_cell.angle_beta   90.00
_cell.angle_gamma   90.00
#
_symmetry.space_group_name_H-M   'P 1'
#
loop_
_entity.id
_entity.type
_entity.pdbx_description
1 polymer ?
#
loop_
_entity_poly.entity_id
_entity_poly.type
_entity_poly.pdbx_seq_one_letter_code
_entity_poly.pdbx_strand_id
1 'polypeptide(L)'
;MKPNTKPSRVQIIGRDNGAGLTCDLQLLADALRRAGAEVTVKGLPHRGRFAAWLTTQYLRFAKPAFDVNIMIERIRAEFAGAARINVLVPNPEWFDAASAGHEDVIARVWVKTHHAIKPFESHGLPASFIGFTSTDRRLPDVPKERSFFHGPGRSGAKGTLALLALWAKHPEWPRLTIVWRRKRVDLGTIPANVTVMRERLDEATYRRLQNTYTFHLCPSQTEGWGHYIAEAMSVGAVVVTVDAEPMNELVSPDRGVLVDARPAGTQHLATLYDFDEVSMRQGIERCIAMSDEECARLSGAARAWYETNHAEFPQRVAAALAATVETAA
;
A
#
# COMPACT_ATOMS: atom_id res chain seq x y z
N MET A 1 -6.75 -37.12 13.07
CA MET A 1 -7.86 -36.29 13.58
C MET A 1 -7.36 -34.85 13.67
N LYS A 2 -7.90 -33.91 12.88
CA LYS A 2 -7.63 -32.48 13.10
C LYS A 2 -8.25 -32.09 14.43
N PRO A 3 -7.57 -31.37 15.32
CA PRO A 3 -8.19 -30.88 16.54
C PRO A 3 -9.39 -30.00 16.14
N ASN A 4 -10.53 -30.25 16.72
CA ASN A 4 -11.78 -29.50 16.52
C ASN A 4 -11.66 -28.17 17.28
N THR A 5 -10.71 -27.32 16.84
CA THR A 5 -10.53 -26.00 17.42
C THR A 5 -11.57 -25.07 16.80
N LYS A 6 -12.38 -24.47 17.66
CA LYS A 6 -13.35 -23.44 17.27
C LYS A 6 -12.62 -22.34 16.46
N PRO A 7 -13.20 -21.89 15.35
CA PRO A 7 -12.57 -20.81 14.55
C PRO A 7 -12.33 -19.58 15.41
N SER A 8 -11.17 -18.93 15.22
CA SER A 8 -10.86 -17.67 15.90
C SER A 8 -11.82 -16.58 15.45
N ARG A 9 -12.42 -15.86 16.41
CA ARG A 9 -13.24 -14.69 16.12
C ARG A 9 -12.36 -13.46 16.04
N VAL A 10 -12.28 -12.89 14.87
CA VAL A 10 -11.40 -11.74 14.57
C VAL A 10 -12.24 -10.51 14.25
N GLN A 11 -11.95 -9.39 14.90
CA GLN A 11 -12.46 -8.09 14.49
C GLN A 11 -11.36 -7.33 13.77
N ILE A 12 -11.67 -6.68 12.63
CA ILE A 12 -10.79 -5.74 11.95
C ILE A 12 -11.39 -4.34 12.10
N ILE A 13 -10.61 -3.40 12.59
CA ILE A 13 -11.02 -2.02 12.80
C ILE A 13 -10.12 -1.09 11.98
N GLY A 14 -10.71 -0.25 11.19
CA GLY A 14 -9.98 0.74 10.42
C GLY A 14 -10.88 1.84 9.90
N ARG A 15 -10.29 2.90 9.40
CA ARG A 15 -11.02 3.97 8.73
C ARG A 15 -11.45 3.50 7.35
N ASP A 16 -12.74 3.55 7.06
CA ASP A 16 -13.22 3.43 5.68
C ASP A 16 -13.09 4.79 4.98
N ASN A 17 -12.09 4.92 4.10
CA ASN A 17 -11.79 6.16 3.40
C ASN A 17 -12.17 6.11 1.91
N GLY A 18 -12.79 5.03 1.44
CA GLY A 18 -13.12 4.77 0.04
C GLY A 18 -11.89 4.73 -0.88
N ALA A 19 -10.73 4.35 -0.34
CA ALA A 19 -9.44 4.30 -1.04
C ALA A 19 -8.57 3.17 -0.48
N GLY A 20 -7.26 3.38 -0.33
CA GLY A 20 -6.30 2.37 0.10
C GLY A 20 -6.66 1.65 1.41
N LEU A 21 -7.12 2.36 2.45
CA LEU A 21 -7.51 1.72 3.71
C LEU A 21 -8.76 0.85 3.58
N THR A 22 -9.71 1.23 2.72
CA THR A 22 -10.87 0.38 2.40
C THR A 22 -10.41 -0.92 1.72
N CYS A 23 -9.44 -0.81 0.81
CA CYS A 23 -8.81 -1.95 0.16
C CYS A 23 -8.08 -2.83 1.17
N ASP A 24 -7.30 -2.23 2.09
CA ASP A 24 -6.60 -2.95 3.16
C ASP A 24 -7.57 -3.77 4.03
N LEU A 25 -8.68 -3.15 4.46
CA LEU A 25 -9.70 -3.82 5.26
C LEU A 25 -10.26 -5.06 4.55
N GLN A 26 -10.57 -4.96 3.27
CA GLN A 26 -11.16 -6.05 2.47
C GLN A 26 -10.15 -7.17 2.23
N LEU A 27 -8.95 -6.85 1.76
CA LEU A 27 -7.91 -7.83 1.46
C LEU A 27 -7.50 -8.63 2.70
N LEU A 28 -7.33 -7.95 3.84
CA LEU A 28 -7.00 -8.62 5.10
C LEU A 28 -8.17 -9.48 5.60
N ALA A 29 -9.40 -9.00 5.51
CA ALA A 29 -10.58 -9.77 5.89
C ALA A 29 -10.71 -11.05 5.06
N ASP A 30 -10.48 -10.97 3.75
CA ASP A 30 -10.56 -12.13 2.86
C ASP A 30 -9.44 -13.12 3.13
N ALA A 31 -8.20 -12.65 3.42
CA ALA A 31 -7.11 -13.52 3.82
C ALA A 31 -7.41 -14.28 5.13
N LEU A 32 -7.94 -13.59 6.14
CA LEU A 32 -8.32 -14.20 7.42
C LEU A 32 -9.48 -15.19 7.28
N ARG A 33 -10.48 -14.90 6.45
CA ARG A 33 -11.57 -15.84 6.15
C ARG A 33 -11.06 -17.10 5.47
N ARG A 34 -10.12 -16.96 4.53
CA ARG A 34 -9.44 -18.12 3.91
C ARG A 34 -8.63 -18.94 4.91
N ALA A 35 -8.11 -18.30 5.95
CA ALA A 35 -7.45 -18.96 7.08
C ALA A 35 -8.43 -19.64 8.04
N GLY A 36 -9.74 -19.58 7.80
CA GLY A 36 -10.78 -20.20 8.62
C GLY A 36 -11.25 -19.38 9.82
N ALA A 37 -10.92 -18.08 9.90
CA ALA A 37 -11.38 -17.20 10.96
C ALA A 37 -12.81 -16.66 10.70
N GLU A 38 -13.56 -16.45 11.77
CA GLU A 38 -14.81 -15.68 11.74
C GLU A 38 -14.48 -14.17 11.81
N VAL A 39 -14.65 -13.44 10.69
CA VAL A 39 -14.18 -12.07 10.57
C VAL A 39 -15.32 -11.06 10.56
N THR A 40 -15.27 -10.13 11.49
CA THR A 40 -16.12 -8.93 11.54
C THR A 40 -15.30 -7.70 11.15
N VAL A 41 -15.73 -6.96 10.15
CA VAL A 41 -15.07 -5.71 9.72
C VAL A 41 -15.87 -4.52 10.25
N LYS A 42 -15.18 -3.61 10.94
CA LYS A 42 -15.76 -2.39 11.50
C LYS A 42 -15.10 -1.17 10.90
N GLY A 43 -15.70 -0.62 9.85
CA GLY A 43 -15.33 0.69 9.30
C GLY A 43 -15.70 1.79 10.29
N LEU A 44 -14.71 2.62 10.67
CA LEU A 44 -14.94 3.72 11.60
C LEU A 44 -15.17 5.02 10.84
N PRO A 45 -16.30 5.71 11.06
CA PRO A 45 -16.44 7.09 10.67
C PRO A 45 -15.55 7.98 11.57
N HIS A 46 -15.37 9.25 11.19
CA HIS A 46 -14.79 10.24 12.10
C HIS A 46 -15.64 10.32 13.38
N ARG A 47 -15.11 9.83 14.51
CA ARG A 47 -15.79 9.90 15.81
C ARG A 47 -15.18 11.01 16.66
N GLY A 48 -16.05 11.75 17.36
CA GLY A 48 -15.63 12.73 18.37
C GLY A 48 -15.05 12.01 19.60
N ARG A 49 -14.21 12.73 20.37
CA ARG A 49 -13.56 12.22 21.61
C ARG A 49 -14.56 11.67 22.62
N PHE A 50 -15.76 12.22 22.71
CA PHE A 50 -16.80 11.75 23.62
C PHE A 50 -17.32 10.34 23.26
N ALA A 51 -17.53 10.07 21.97
CA ALA A 51 -17.97 8.74 21.52
C ALA A 51 -16.87 7.68 21.73
N ALA A 52 -15.59 8.04 21.58
CA ALA A 52 -14.47 7.17 21.89
C ALA A 52 -14.44 6.85 23.40
N TRP A 53 -14.58 7.87 24.26
CA TRP A 53 -14.65 7.68 25.70
C TRP A 53 -15.79 6.75 26.13
N LEU A 54 -17.01 6.94 25.62
CA LEU A 54 -18.14 6.04 25.90
C LEU A 54 -17.84 4.59 25.49
N THR A 55 -17.21 4.40 24.32
CA THR A 55 -16.81 3.07 23.85
C THR A 55 -15.82 2.43 24.82
N THR A 56 -14.80 3.18 25.27
CA THR A 56 -13.83 2.71 26.26
C THR A 56 -14.52 2.27 27.56
N GLN A 57 -15.43 3.10 28.11
CA GLN A 57 -16.14 2.77 29.36
C GLN A 57 -16.97 1.51 29.18
N TYR A 58 -17.71 1.37 28.09
CA TYR A 58 -18.51 0.17 27.83
C TYR A 58 -17.63 -1.09 27.73
N LEU A 59 -16.57 -1.07 26.94
CA LEU A 59 -15.71 -2.22 26.70
C LEU A 59 -14.84 -2.59 27.91
N ARG A 60 -14.61 -1.66 28.84
CA ARG A 60 -13.86 -1.91 30.08
C ARG A 60 -14.59 -2.94 30.99
N PHE A 61 -15.92 -2.97 30.97
CA PHE A 61 -16.73 -3.85 31.77
C PHE A 61 -17.35 -5.01 30.99
N ALA A 62 -17.28 -4.98 29.66
CA ALA A 62 -17.78 -6.04 28.80
C ALA A 62 -16.75 -7.19 28.71
N LYS A 63 -17.25 -8.43 28.61
CA LYS A 63 -16.36 -9.55 28.26
C LYS A 63 -15.91 -9.39 26.82
N PRO A 64 -14.62 -9.68 26.50
CA PRO A 64 -14.13 -9.65 25.13
C PRO A 64 -14.99 -10.51 24.20
N ALA A 65 -15.52 -9.89 23.15
CA ALA A 65 -16.37 -10.57 22.17
C ALA A 65 -15.55 -11.30 21.09
N PHE A 66 -14.29 -10.92 20.93
CA PHE A 66 -13.37 -11.45 19.94
C PHE A 66 -12.12 -12.05 20.58
N ASP A 67 -11.46 -12.92 19.86
CA ASP A 67 -10.18 -13.47 20.28
C ASP A 67 -9.05 -12.51 19.87
N VAL A 68 -9.12 -11.97 18.65
CA VAL A 68 -8.15 -11.01 18.12
C VAL A 68 -8.86 -9.77 17.56
N ASN A 69 -8.33 -8.59 17.86
CA ASN A 69 -8.74 -7.32 17.31
C ASN A 69 -7.57 -6.74 16.49
N ILE A 70 -7.77 -6.56 15.21
CA ILE A 70 -6.76 -6.02 14.27
C ILE A 70 -7.11 -4.58 13.97
N MET A 71 -6.21 -3.67 14.35
CA MET A 71 -6.34 -2.23 14.13
C MET A 71 -5.51 -1.83 12.91
N ILE A 72 -6.16 -1.22 11.89
CA ILE A 72 -5.49 -0.78 10.65
C ILE A 72 -5.05 0.67 10.79
N GLU A 73 -3.80 0.95 10.42
CA GLU A 73 -3.13 2.25 10.34
C GLU A 73 -2.82 2.87 11.71
N ARG A 74 -3.76 2.89 12.66
CA ARG A 74 -3.63 3.58 13.95
C ARG A 74 -4.10 2.74 15.09
N ILE A 75 -3.49 2.92 16.26
CA ILE A 75 -3.98 2.34 17.49
C ILE A 75 -5.33 2.97 17.86
N ARG A 76 -6.29 2.12 18.17
CA ARG A 76 -7.65 2.47 18.58
C ARG A 76 -7.88 1.99 19.99
N ALA A 77 -7.23 2.67 20.96
CA ALA A 77 -7.24 2.28 22.36
C ALA A 77 -8.66 2.14 22.93
N GLU A 78 -9.65 2.88 22.38
CA GLU A 78 -11.04 2.78 22.74
C GLU A 78 -11.67 1.40 22.44
N PHE A 79 -11.03 0.61 21.59
CA PHE A 79 -11.46 -0.76 21.25
C PHE A 79 -10.56 -1.85 21.85
N ALA A 80 -9.58 -1.49 22.68
CA ALA A 80 -8.63 -2.47 23.22
C ALA A 80 -9.34 -3.59 24.01
N GLY A 81 -10.41 -3.27 24.74
CA GLY A 81 -11.22 -4.25 25.49
C GLY A 81 -12.16 -5.11 24.63
N ALA A 82 -12.22 -4.90 23.31
CA ALA A 82 -13.12 -5.67 22.44
C ALA A 82 -12.64 -7.11 22.21
N ALA A 83 -11.36 -7.38 22.36
CA ALA A 83 -10.73 -8.68 22.16
C ALA A 83 -9.71 -9.00 23.26
N ARG A 84 -9.29 -10.26 23.31
CA ARG A 84 -8.24 -10.73 24.21
C ARG A 84 -6.86 -10.25 23.78
N ILE A 85 -6.64 -10.15 22.47
CA ILE A 85 -5.37 -9.79 21.86
C ILE A 85 -5.61 -8.65 20.87
N ASN A 86 -4.77 -7.62 20.91
CA ASN A 86 -4.80 -6.54 19.95
C ASN A 86 -3.55 -6.58 19.07
N VAL A 87 -3.77 -6.51 17.77
CA VAL A 87 -2.76 -6.47 16.74
C VAL A 87 -2.87 -5.16 15.98
N LEU A 88 -1.75 -4.55 15.64
CA LEU A 88 -1.70 -3.37 14.79
C LEU A 88 -1.17 -3.77 13.40
N VAL A 89 -1.85 -3.30 12.33
CA VAL A 89 -1.34 -3.34 10.94
C VAL A 89 -1.13 -1.89 10.50
N PRO A 90 0.06 -1.33 10.75
CA PRO A 90 0.31 0.10 10.52
C PRO A 90 0.75 0.42 9.11
N ASN A 91 0.73 1.74 8.84
CA ASN A 91 1.54 2.37 7.83
C ASN A 91 2.52 3.30 8.56
N PRO A 92 3.84 3.12 8.45
CA PRO A 92 4.83 3.90 9.21
C PRO A 92 4.68 5.42 9.04
N GLU A 93 4.31 5.87 7.85
CA GLU A 93 4.08 7.28 7.51
C GLU A 93 2.80 7.87 8.14
N TRP A 94 1.99 7.05 8.81
CA TRP A 94 0.76 7.47 9.51
C TRP A 94 0.73 7.09 10.99
N PHE A 95 1.82 6.54 11.52
CA PHE A 95 1.94 6.25 12.95
C PHE A 95 2.25 7.54 13.72
N ASP A 96 1.20 8.25 14.07
CA ASP A 96 1.25 9.59 14.65
C ASP A 96 1.25 9.59 16.20
N ALA A 97 1.41 10.78 16.79
CA ALA A 97 1.37 10.98 18.23
C ALA A 97 0.06 10.52 18.91
N ALA A 98 -1.05 10.36 18.14
CA ALA A 98 -2.29 9.81 18.67
C ALA A 98 -2.24 8.29 18.86
N SER A 99 -1.33 7.61 18.17
CA SER A 99 -1.01 6.19 18.37
C SER A 99 0.10 6.01 19.41
N ALA A 100 1.09 6.91 19.43
CA ALA A 100 2.13 6.92 20.45
C ALA A 100 1.55 7.15 21.86
N GLY A 101 2.00 6.36 22.84
CA GLY A 101 1.49 6.38 24.21
C GLY A 101 0.30 5.42 24.46
N HIS A 102 -0.03 4.61 23.47
CA HIS A 102 -1.01 3.51 23.58
C HIS A 102 -0.44 2.16 23.12
N GLU A 103 0.89 2.05 23.04
CA GLU A 103 1.61 0.86 22.59
C GLU A 103 1.35 -0.33 23.54
N ASP A 104 1.12 -0.07 24.81
CA ASP A 104 0.86 -1.03 25.88
C ASP A 104 -0.36 -1.92 25.60
N VAL A 105 -1.33 -1.44 24.80
CA VAL A 105 -2.49 -2.25 24.44
C VAL A 105 -2.22 -3.19 23.25
N ILE A 106 -1.09 -3.06 22.55
CA ILE A 106 -0.76 -3.83 21.35
C ILE A 106 0.16 -4.99 21.70
N ALA A 107 -0.31 -6.20 21.49
CA ALA A 107 0.48 -7.41 21.71
C ALA A 107 1.50 -7.66 20.57
N ARG A 108 1.16 -7.28 19.34
CA ARG A 108 2.00 -7.50 18.15
C ARG A 108 1.67 -6.54 17.03
N VAL A 109 2.69 -6.22 16.23
CA VAL A 109 2.54 -5.46 14.97
C VAL A 109 2.73 -6.41 13.79
N TRP A 110 1.79 -6.39 12.84
CA TRP A 110 1.91 -7.10 11.57
C TRP A 110 2.31 -6.10 10.48
N VAL A 111 3.55 -6.15 10.06
CA VAL A 111 4.09 -5.21 9.09
C VAL A 111 3.94 -5.69 7.66
N LYS A 112 3.71 -4.75 6.75
CA LYS A 112 3.48 -5.01 5.32
C LYS A 112 4.78 -5.15 4.54
N THR A 113 5.89 -4.59 5.03
CA THR A 113 7.21 -4.58 4.41
C THR A 113 8.27 -4.95 5.43
N HIS A 114 9.38 -5.52 4.99
CA HIS A 114 10.50 -5.84 5.89
C HIS A 114 11.12 -4.59 6.51
N HIS A 115 11.20 -3.50 5.74
CA HIS A 115 11.66 -2.20 6.23
C HIS A 115 10.93 -1.75 7.49
N ALA A 116 9.62 -1.98 7.57
CA ALA A 116 8.80 -1.54 8.70
C ALA A 116 9.08 -2.30 10.02
N ILE A 117 9.78 -3.45 10.02
CA ILE A 117 10.09 -4.21 11.24
C ILE A 117 10.86 -3.33 12.22
N LYS A 118 12.03 -2.85 11.80
CA LYS A 118 12.95 -2.11 12.67
C LYS A 118 12.34 -0.83 13.27
N PRO A 119 11.63 0.03 12.53
CA PRO A 119 10.94 1.18 13.10
C PRO A 119 10.01 0.83 14.26
N PHE A 120 9.18 -0.22 14.13
CA PHE A 120 8.25 -0.60 15.19
C PHE A 120 8.94 -1.29 16.39
N GLU A 121 9.91 -2.15 16.14
CA GLU A 121 10.70 -2.76 17.22
C GLU A 121 11.47 -1.72 18.04
N SER A 122 11.97 -0.67 17.40
CA SER A 122 12.63 0.46 18.09
C SER A 122 11.66 1.25 18.98
N HIS A 123 10.36 1.11 18.79
CA HIS A 123 9.31 1.66 19.65
C HIS A 123 8.78 0.65 20.68
N GLY A 124 9.47 -0.48 20.89
CA GLY A 124 9.08 -1.51 21.84
C GLY A 124 7.89 -2.38 21.38
N LEU A 125 7.52 -2.31 20.12
CA LEU A 125 6.41 -3.07 19.56
C LEU A 125 6.93 -4.31 18.80
N PRO A 126 6.69 -5.54 19.28
CA PRO A 126 7.11 -6.75 18.59
C PRO A 126 6.50 -6.83 17.20
N ALA A 127 7.34 -6.80 16.16
CA ALA A 127 6.89 -6.79 14.78
C ALA A 127 7.03 -8.18 14.10
N SER A 128 6.09 -8.51 13.23
CA SER A 128 6.13 -9.70 12.39
C SER A 128 5.75 -9.35 10.96
N PHE A 129 6.53 -9.81 10.01
CA PHE A 129 6.25 -9.60 8.59
C PHE A 129 5.09 -10.49 8.15
N ILE A 130 4.07 -9.87 7.59
CA ILE A 130 2.97 -10.57 6.90
C ILE A 130 3.00 -10.31 5.39
N GLY A 131 3.79 -9.32 4.95
CA GLY A 131 3.65 -8.79 3.60
C GLY A 131 2.30 -8.13 3.40
N PHE A 132 2.00 -7.80 2.16
CA PHE A 132 0.64 -7.38 1.77
C PHE A 132 0.39 -7.71 0.30
N THR A 133 -0.82 -7.38 -0.19
CA THR A 133 -1.17 -7.55 -1.59
C THR A 133 -2.08 -6.41 -2.07
N SER A 134 -2.42 -6.42 -3.33
CA SER A 134 -3.37 -5.49 -3.95
C SER A 134 -4.32 -6.27 -4.85
N THR A 135 -5.43 -5.64 -5.26
CA THR A 135 -6.37 -6.26 -6.19
C THR A 135 -5.71 -6.49 -7.55
N ASP A 136 -5.94 -7.64 -8.16
CA ASP A 136 -5.51 -7.92 -9.53
C ASP A 136 -6.29 -7.03 -10.51
N ARG A 137 -5.54 -6.21 -11.22
CA ARG A 137 -6.09 -5.21 -12.16
C ARG A 137 -6.05 -5.66 -13.61
N ARG A 138 -5.47 -6.83 -13.91
CA ARG A 138 -5.23 -7.29 -15.27
C ARG A 138 -6.51 -7.40 -16.11
N LEU A 139 -6.41 -6.90 -17.33
CA LEU A 139 -7.36 -7.07 -18.44
C LEU A 139 -6.56 -7.62 -19.63
N PRO A 140 -6.65 -8.92 -19.93
CA PRO A 140 -5.78 -9.55 -20.92
C PRO A 140 -5.97 -9.02 -22.34
N ASP A 141 -7.19 -8.54 -22.66
CA ASP A 141 -7.57 -8.14 -24.01
C ASP A 141 -7.30 -6.65 -24.30
N VAL A 142 -6.66 -5.92 -23.40
CA VAL A 142 -6.30 -4.53 -23.62
C VAL A 142 -4.90 -4.46 -24.23
N PRO A 143 -4.76 -3.96 -25.47
CA PRO A 143 -3.46 -3.79 -26.11
C PRO A 143 -2.64 -2.74 -25.36
N LYS A 144 -1.34 -2.99 -25.24
CA LYS A 144 -0.42 -2.05 -24.58
C LYS A 144 0.15 -1.03 -25.57
N GLU A 145 0.22 0.20 -25.10
CA GLU A 145 0.88 1.31 -25.80
C GLU A 145 2.24 1.60 -25.13
N ARG A 146 3.28 1.81 -25.93
CA ARG A 146 4.63 2.20 -25.45
C ARG A 146 4.64 3.66 -25.02
N SER A 147 3.89 3.96 -23.99
CA SER A 147 3.77 5.28 -23.37
C SER A 147 3.66 5.16 -21.87
N PHE A 148 3.57 6.28 -21.15
CA PHE A 148 3.74 6.36 -19.71
C PHE A 148 2.42 6.65 -18.97
N PHE A 149 2.25 6.02 -17.83
CA PHE A 149 1.13 6.23 -16.92
C PHE A 149 1.60 6.57 -15.51
N HIS A 150 0.94 7.53 -14.88
CA HIS A 150 1.14 7.88 -13.48
C HIS A 150 -0.21 8.03 -12.79
N GLY A 151 -0.50 7.14 -11.84
CA GLY A 151 -1.78 7.07 -11.14
C GLY A 151 -1.71 7.38 -9.64
N PRO A 152 -1.27 8.59 -9.20
CA PRO A 152 -1.07 8.91 -7.78
C PRO A 152 -2.37 9.06 -6.98
N GLY A 153 -3.51 9.03 -7.63
CA GLY A 153 -4.82 9.17 -7.00
C GLY A 153 -5.01 10.53 -6.33
N ARG A 154 -5.09 10.57 -5.00
CA ARG A 154 -5.22 11.82 -4.21
C ARG A 154 -3.93 12.20 -3.48
N SER A 155 -2.89 11.39 -3.58
CA SER A 155 -1.65 11.64 -2.86
C SER A 155 -0.87 12.82 -3.44
N GLY A 156 -0.17 13.55 -2.58
CA GLY A 156 0.80 14.58 -2.96
C GLY A 156 2.25 14.10 -2.87
N ALA A 157 2.46 12.94 -2.23
CA ALA A 157 3.78 12.37 -1.96
C ALA A 157 4.19 11.31 -3.00
N LYS A 158 3.84 11.52 -4.27
CA LYS A 158 4.09 10.58 -5.38
C LYS A 158 4.92 11.19 -6.51
N GLY A 159 5.65 12.27 -6.25
CA GLY A 159 6.56 12.88 -7.22
C GLY A 159 5.89 13.54 -8.45
N THR A 160 4.56 13.74 -8.45
CA THR A 160 3.81 14.18 -9.64
C THR A 160 4.28 15.51 -10.20
N LEU A 161 4.55 16.51 -9.36
CA LEU A 161 4.99 17.83 -9.82
C LEU A 161 6.41 17.77 -10.43
N ALA A 162 7.28 16.97 -9.83
CA ALA A 162 8.64 16.77 -10.37
C ALA A 162 8.62 16.03 -11.72
N LEU A 163 7.71 15.05 -11.90
CA LEU A 163 7.50 14.40 -13.20
C LEU A 163 6.99 15.40 -14.25
N LEU A 164 6.03 16.25 -13.90
CA LEU A 164 5.54 17.30 -14.82
C LEU A 164 6.66 18.26 -15.24
N ALA A 165 7.47 18.70 -14.29
CA ALA A 165 8.61 19.56 -14.54
C ALA A 165 9.65 18.89 -15.46
N LEU A 166 9.87 17.58 -15.27
CA LEU A 166 10.78 16.80 -16.11
C LEU A 166 10.23 16.65 -17.53
N TRP A 167 8.95 16.32 -17.70
CA TRP A 167 8.31 16.23 -19.03
C TRP A 167 8.31 17.57 -19.77
N ALA A 168 8.19 18.68 -19.07
CA ALA A 168 8.27 20.01 -19.66
C ALA A 168 9.65 20.32 -20.32
N LYS A 169 10.71 19.67 -19.84
CA LYS A 169 12.07 19.78 -20.42
C LYS A 169 12.28 18.89 -21.63
N HIS A 170 11.39 17.91 -21.87
CA HIS A 170 11.52 16.86 -22.87
C HIS A 170 10.25 16.72 -23.73
N PRO A 171 9.95 17.69 -24.61
CA PRO A 171 8.77 17.66 -25.46
C PRO A 171 8.80 16.51 -26.49
N GLU A 172 9.98 15.94 -26.74
CA GLU A 172 10.20 14.79 -27.64
C GLU A 172 9.81 13.45 -27.02
N TRP A 173 9.60 13.38 -25.71
CA TRP A 173 9.26 12.13 -25.05
C TRP A 173 7.83 11.66 -25.38
N PRO A 174 7.58 10.32 -25.30
CA PRO A 174 6.25 9.78 -25.45
C PRO A 174 5.26 10.40 -24.45
N ARG A 175 3.97 10.21 -24.74
CA ARG A 175 2.89 10.73 -23.89
C ARG A 175 2.98 10.20 -22.47
N LEU A 176 2.78 11.09 -21.49
CA LEU A 176 2.52 10.78 -20.10
C LEU A 176 1.05 11.05 -19.78
N THR A 177 0.34 10.03 -19.34
CA THR A 177 -1.04 10.18 -18.82
C THR A 177 -1.02 10.11 -17.30
N ILE A 178 -1.55 11.16 -16.66
CA ILE A 178 -1.61 11.30 -15.20
C ILE A 178 -3.05 11.29 -14.74
N VAL A 179 -3.39 10.44 -13.76
CA VAL A 179 -4.71 10.47 -13.09
C VAL A 179 -4.50 10.98 -11.66
N TRP A 180 -4.68 12.29 -11.47
CA TRP A 180 -4.38 12.96 -10.21
C TRP A 180 -5.53 13.82 -9.68
N ARG A 181 -6.24 13.36 -8.68
CA ARG A 181 -7.46 13.95 -8.14
C ARG A 181 -7.20 15.06 -7.09
N ARG A 182 -6.23 15.95 -7.33
CA ARG A 182 -5.92 17.12 -6.47
C ARG A 182 -6.27 18.42 -7.18
N LYS A 183 -7.56 18.76 -7.21
CA LYS A 183 -8.09 19.93 -7.94
C LYS A 183 -7.49 21.28 -7.52
N ARG A 184 -7.05 21.41 -6.28
CA ARG A 184 -6.55 22.69 -5.72
C ARG A 184 -5.04 22.92 -5.99
N VAL A 185 -4.34 21.96 -6.58
CA VAL A 185 -2.92 22.14 -6.93
C VAL A 185 -2.86 22.84 -8.27
N ASP A 186 -2.14 23.96 -8.32
CA ASP A 186 -1.79 24.61 -9.58
C ASP A 186 -0.72 23.76 -10.28
N LEU A 187 -0.97 23.42 -11.55
CA LEU A 187 -0.07 22.64 -12.37
C LEU A 187 0.78 23.50 -13.32
N GLY A 188 0.52 24.80 -13.34
CA GLY A 188 1.12 25.69 -14.35
C GLY A 188 0.70 25.27 -15.77
N THR A 189 1.60 25.50 -16.72
CA THR A 189 1.41 25.10 -18.13
C THR A 189 1.67 23.60 -18.24
N ILE A 190 0.65 22.83 -18.66
CA ILE A 190 0.78 21.39 -18.92
C ILE A 190 1.49 21.20 -20.28
N PRO A 191 2.59 20.43 -20.35
CA PRO A 191 3.28 20.13 -21.60
C PRO A 191 2.36 19.43 -22.61
N ALA A 192 2.59 19.68 -23.91
CA ALA A 192 1.76 19.13 -24.99
C ALA A 192 1.74 17.58 -25.05
N ASN A 193 2.81 16.95 -24.58
CA ASN A 193 2.94 15.50 -24.48
C ASN A 193 2.44 14.94 -23.13
N VAL A 194 1.74 15.73 -22.31
CA VAL A 194 1.16 15.30 -21.02
C VAL A 194 -0.36 15.47 -21.04
N THR A 195 -1.06 14.45 -20.58
CA THR A 195 -2.51 14.49 -20.32
C THR A 195 -2.75 14.34 -18.82
N VAL A 196 -3.45 15.28 -18.20
CA VAL A 196 -3.80 15.20 -16.76
C VAL A 196 -5.31 15.08 -16.59
N MET A 197 -5.75 13.96 -16.00
CA MET A 197 -7.14 13.69 -15.64
C MET A 197 -7.33 13.98 -14.15
N ARG A 198 -8.14 15.00 -13.83
CA ARG A 198 -8.36 15.48 -12.44
C ARG A 198 -9.69 15.02 -11.85
N GLU A 199 -10.57 14.51 -12.68
CA GLU A 199 -11.87 14.02 -12.25
C GLU A 199 -11.79 12.58 -11.70
N ARG A 200 -12.84 12.20 -10.98
CA ARG A 200 -12.98 10.81 -10.55
C ARG A 200 -13.41 9.97 -11.76
N LEU A 201 -12.54 9.09 -12.18
CA LEU A 201 -12.88 8.07 -13.16
C LEU A 201 -13.68 6.95 -12.49
N ASP A 202 -14.56 6.31 -13.25
CA ASP A 202 -15.14 5.04 -12.85
C ASP A 202 -14.08 3.93 -12.83
N GLU A 203 -14.41 2.85 -12.16
CA GLU A 203 -13.48 1.74 -11.92
C GLU A 203 -13.05 1.06 -13.23
N ALA A 204 -13.95 0.88 -14.18
CA ALA A 204 -13.66 0.23 -15.44
C ALA A 204 -12.70 1.07 -16.30
N THR A 205 -12.96 2.37 -16.40
CA THR A 205 -12.10 3.33 -17.11
C THR A 205 -10.70 3.40 -16.48
N TYR A 206 -10.61 3.51 -15.15
CA TYR A 206 -9.30 3.55 -14.49
C TYR A 206 -8.51 2.26 -14.69
N ARG A 207 -9.17 1.11 -14.52
CA ARG A 207 -8.57 -0.20 -14.75
C ARG A 207 -8.09 -0.38 -16.20
N ARG A 208 -8.87 0.11 -17.18
CA ARG A 208 -8.47 0.09 -18.58
C ARG A 208 -7.22 0.94 -18.82
N LEU A 209 -7.13 2.14 -18.25
CA LEU A 209 -5.93 2.98 -18.34
C LEU A 209 -4.69 2.26 -17.75
N GLN A 210 -4.82 1.62 -16.59
CA GLN A 210 -3.72 0.84 -16.02
C GLN A 210 -3.22 -0.26 -16.97
N ASN A 211 -4.10 -0.85 -17.77
CA ASN A 211 -3.73 -1.90 -18.73
C ASN A 211 -3.20 -1.36 -20.06
N THR A 212 -3.58 -0.15 -20.45
CA THR A 212 -3.21 0.44 -21.75
C THR A 212 -1.70 0.77 -21.81
N TYR A 213 -1.13 1.26 -20.72
CA TYR A 213 0.25 1.80 -20.76
C TYR A 213 1.29 0.75 -20.39
N THR A 214 2.39 0.72 -21.13
CA THR A 214 3.49 -0.21 -20.91
C THR A 214 4.31 0.17 -19.67
N PHE A 215 4.56 1.48 -19.48
CA PHE A 215 5.43 1.99 -18.42
C PHE A 215 4.62 2.73 -17.36
N HIS A 216 4.75 2.31 -16.09
CA HIS A 216 4.12 2.99 -14.98
C HIS A 216 5.15 3.70 -14.12
N LEU A 217 4.99 5.01 -13.96
CA LEU A 217 5.85 5.83 -13.11
C LEU A 217 5.29 5.87 -11.70
N CYS A 218 6.04 5.32 -10.78
CA CYS A 218 5.64 5.16 -9.38
C CYS A 218 6.68 5.75 -8.39
N PRO A 219 7.15 7.02 -8.56
CA PRO A 219 8.19 7.59 -7.72
C PRO A 219 7.62 8.13 -6.39
N SER A 220 7.17 7.22 -5.54
CA SER A 220 6.70 7.58 -4.20
C SER A 220 7.82 8.09 -3.31
N GLN A 221 7.51 9.10 -2.51
CA GLN A 221 8.41 9.53 -1.44
C GLN A 221 8.48 8.51 -0.31
N THR A 222 7.40 7.80 -0.03
CA THR A 222 7.31 6.69 0.92
C THR A 222 5.99 5.93 0.70
N GLU A 223 5.92 4.71 1.24
CA GLU A 223 4.72 3.86 1.19
C GLU A 223 4.58 3.03 2.46
N GLY A 224 3.34 2.80 2.89
CA GLY A 224 3.08 1.71 3.85
C GLY A 224 3.09 0.33 3.19
N TRP A 225 2.57 0.27 1.93
CA TRP A 225 2.63 -0.90 1.06
C TRP A 225 2.96 -0.53 -0.40
N GLY A 226 2.23 0.43 -0.97
CA GLY A 226 2.38 0.80 -2.37
C GLY A 226 1.37 0.10 -3.29
N HIS A 227 0.08 0.22 -2.99
CA HIS A 227 -0.97 -0.40 -3.84
C HIS A 227 -0.81 -0.10 -5.32
N TYR A 228 -0.52 1.16 -5.69
CA TYR A 228 -0.43 1.52 -7.10
C TYR A 228 0.81 0.91 -7.79
N ILE A 229 1.89 0.58 -7.04
CA ILE A 229 3.05 -0.18 -7.52
C ILE A 229 2.63 -1.62 -7.78
N ALA A 230 2.02 -2.28 -6.78
CA ALA A 230 1.58 -3.66 -6.89
C ALA A 230 0.47 -3.84 -7.95
N GLU A 231 -0.43 -2.86 -8.10
CA GLU A 231 -1.44 -2.83 -9.17
C GLU A 231 -0.78 -2.70 -10.55
N ALA A 232 0.25 -1.85 -10.70
CA ALA A 232 1.01 -1.75 -11.93
C ALA A 232 1.71 -3.07 -12.30
N MET A 233 2.29 -3.75 -11.32
CA MET A 233 2.87 -5.07 -11.51
C MET A 233 1.80 -6.12 -11.87
N SER A 234 0.61 -6.02 -11.28
CA SER A 234 -0.50 -6.93 -11.57
C SER A 234 -0.96 -6.87 -13.02
N VAL A 235 -0.88 -5.72 -13.67
CA VAL A 235 -1.21 -5.57 -15.10
C VAL A 235 -0.03 -5.88 -16.01
N GLY A 236 1.10 -6.29 -15.47
CA GLY A 236 2.32 -6.54 -16.23
C GLY A 236 2.85 -5.26 -16.88
N ALA A 237 2.83 -4.14 -16.15
CA ALA A 237 3.55 -2.93 -16.58
C ALA A 237 5.02 -3.01 -16.14
N VAL A 238 5.91 -2.37 -16.89
CA VAL A 238 7.26 -2.08 -16.43
C VAL A 238 7.17 -0.90 -15.48
N VAL A 239 7.45 -1.14 -14.22
CA VAL A 239 7.36 -0.12 -13.17
C VAL A 239 8.69 0.61 -13.05
N VAL A 240 8.64 1.94 -13.06
CA VAL A 240 9.76 2.82 -12.71
C VAL A 240 9.48 3.39 -11.32
N THR A 241 10.35 3.11 -10.36
CA THR A 241 10.22 3.60 -8.98
C THR A 241 11.57 3.98 -8.39
N VAL A 242 11.56 4.57 -7.21
CA VAL A 242 12.81 4.97 -6.53
C VAL A 242 13.49 3.75 -5.89
N ASP A 243 14.83 3.72 -5.94
CA ASP A 243 15.64 2.74 -5.21
C ASP A 243 15.79 3.18 -3.74
N ALA A 244 14.68 3.13 -3.06
CA ALA A 244 14.58 3.44 -1.64
C ALA A 244 13.47 2.62 -1.00
N GLU A 245 13.65 2.32 0.26
CA GLU A 245 12.69 1.54 1.05
C GLU A 245 11.42 2.35 1.35
N PRO A 246 10.25 1.71 1.33
CA PRO A 246 10.03 0.29 1.03
C PRO A 246 9.75 -0.01 -0.46
N MET A 247 9.84 0.96 -1.38
CA MET A 247 9.47 0.79 -2.78
C MET A 247 10.32 -0.27 -3.50
N ASN A 248 11.62 -0.34 -3.19
CA ASN A 248 12.56 -1.31 -3.75
C ASN A 248 12.38 -2.75 -3.18
N GLU A 249 11.56 -2.96 -2.15
CA GLU A 249 11.13 -4.31 -1.77
C GLU A 249 10.14 -4.90 -2.79
N LEU A 250 9.29 -4.05 -3.40
CA LEU A 250 8.31 -4.50 -4.38
C LEU A 250 8.94 -4.62 -5.77
N VAL A 251 9.75 -3.66 -6.14
CA VAL A 251 10.38 -3.56 -7.47
C VAL A 251 11.89 -3.73 -7.31
N SER A 252 12.46 -4.64 -8.09
CA SER A 252 13.92 -4.86 -8.18
C SER A 252 14.36 -4.81 -9.65
N PRO A 253 15.67 -4.73 -9.94
CA PRO A 253 16.17 -4.58 -11.31
C PRO A 253 15.80 -5.70 -12.29
N ASP A 254 15.41 -6.86 -11.79
CA ASP A 254 14.96 -8.01 -12.58
C ASP A 254 13.50 -7.90 -13.04
N ARG A 255 12.67 -7.04 -12.39
CA ARG A 255 11.24 -6.88 -12.64
C ARG A 255 10.75 -5.44 -12.77
N GLY A 256 11.68 -4.47 -12.90
CA GLY A 256 11.35 -3.06 -13.09
C GLY A 256 12.59 -2.19 -13.28
N VAL A 257 12.41 -0.88 -13.20
CA VAL A 257 13.46 0.11 -13.31
C VAL A 257 13.53 0.88 -11.99
N LEU A 258 14.67 0.80 -11.33
CA LEU A 258 14.97 1.59 -10.13
C LEU A 258 15.74 2.86 -10.52
N VAL A 259 15.40 3.96 -9.87
CA VAL A 259 16.06 5.26 -10.04
C VAL A 259 16.58 5.73 -8.68
N ASP A 260 17.73 6.36 -8.68
CA ASP A 260 18.33 6.87 -7.45
C ASP A 260 17.41 7.86 -6.76
N ALA A 261 17.46 7.84 -5.43
CA ALA A 261 16.72 8.75 -4.59
C ALA A 261 17.57 9.22 -3.41
N ARG A 262 17.20 10.36 -2.85
CA ARG A 262 17.86 10.91 -1.66
C ARG A 262 16.84 11.17 -0.56
N PRO A 263 17.21 11.02 0.71
CA PRO A 263 16.35 11.39 1.82
C PRO A 263 15.93 12.87 1.73
N ALA A 264 14.64 13.13 1.91
CA ALA A 264 14.01 14.45 1.80
C ALA A 264 13.25 14.84 3.08
N GLY A 265 13.54 14.15 4.19
CA GLY A 265 12.91 14.38 5.49
C GLY A 265 12.24 13.13 6.03
N THR A 266 11.37 13.32 7.00
CA THR A 266 10.63 12.24 7.65
C THR A 266 9.15 12.59 7.76
N GLN A 267 8.30 11.56 7.73
CA GLN A 267 6.90 11.66 8.09
C GLN A 267 6.60 10.55 9.11
N HIS A 268 6.42 10.93 10.37
CA HIS A 268 6.29 10.00 11.49
C HIS A 268 7.46 8.99 11.53
N LEU A 269 7.21 7.71 11.39
CA LEU A 269 8.25 6.67 11.41
C LEU A 269 8.88 6.40 10.03
N ALA A 270 8.39 7.05 8.97
CA ALA A 270 8.89 6.82 7.62
C ALA A 270 9.89 7.89 7.19
N THR A 271 10.94 7.48 6.48
CA THR A 271 11.79 8.39 5.71
C THR A 271 11.09 8.75 4.41
N LEU A 272 11.15 10.03 4.04
CA LEU A 272 10.71 10.52 2.73
C LEU A 272 11.90 10.56 1.78
N TYR A 273 11.66 10.22 0.52
CA TYR A 273 12.68 10.20 -0.52
C TYR A 273 12.22 11.01 -1.74
N ASP A 274 13.08 11.87 -2.24
CA ASP A 274 12.92 12.47 -3.55
C ASP A 274 13.79 11.76 -4.56
N PHE A 275 13.25 11.44 -5.75
CA PHE A 275 14.07 10.86 -6.80
C PHE A 275 15.12 11.84 -7.30
N ASP A 276 16.27 11.33 -7.72
CA ASP A 276 17.27 12.09 -8.46
C ASP A 276 16.78 12.37 -9.89
N GLU A 277 16.79 13.64 -10.30
CA GLU A 277 16.27 14.03 -11.62
C GLU A 277 17.07 13.40 -12.79
N VAL A 278 18.38 13.29 -12.63
CA VAL A 278 19.25 12.73 -13.68
C VAL A 278 18.99 11.23 -13.80
N SER A 279 18.92 10.52 -12.69
CA SER A 279 18.63 9.10 -12.65
C SER A 279 17.20 8.80 -13.16
N MET A 280 16.20 9.62 -12.82
CA MET A 280 14.84 9.49 -13.34
C MET A 280 14.79 9.69 -14.84
N ARG A 281 15.48 10.71 -15.37
CA ARG A 281 15.61 10.96 -16.80
C ARG A 281 16.21 9.74 -17.50
N GLN A 282 17.32 9.21 -16.98
CA GLN A 282 17.96 8.02 -17.53
C GLN A 282 17.05 6.79 -17.49
N GLY A 283 16.30 6.60 -16.42
CA GLY A 283 15.31 5.53 -16.30
C GLY A 283 14.18 5.62 -17.33
N ILE A 284 13.69 6.83 -17.61
CA ILE A 284 12.68 7.08 -18.64
C ILE A 284 13.27 6.84 -20.05
N GLU A 285 14.47 7.36 -20.34
CA GLU A 285 15.17 7.17 -21.61
C GLU A 285 15.45 5.67 -21.86
N ARG A 286 15.83 4.92 -20.81
CA ARG A 286 15.95 3.46 -20.89
C ARG A 286 14.63 2.80 -21.26
N CYS A 287 13.50 3.22 -20.68
CA CYS A 287 12.18 2.70 -21.03
C CYS A 287 11.82 2.99 -22.49
N ILE A 288 12.14 4.19 -22.98
CA ILE A 288 11.89 4.59 -24.38
C ILE A 288 12.70 3.71 -25.35
N ALA A 289 13.98 3.48 -25.05
CA ALA A 289 14.90 2.70 -25.87
C ALA A 289 14.80 1.17 -25.66
N MET A 290 14.00 0.71 -24.69
CA MET A 290 13.92 -0.70 -24.32
C MET A 290 13.43 -1.56 -25.48
N SER A 291 14.08 -2.70 -25.75
CA SER A 291 13.60 -3.65 -26.75
C SER A 291 12.29 -4.34 -26.31
N ASP A 292 11.57 -4.91 -27.26
CA ASP A 292 10.32 -5.63 -26.94
C ASP A 292 10.59 -6.87 -26.10
N GLU A 293 11.74 -7.54 -26.29
CA GLU A 293 12.17 -8.69 -25.50
C GLU A 293 12.46 -8.30 -24.03
N GLU A 294 13.20 -7.21 -23.82
CA GLU A 294 13.49 -6.70 -22.47
C GLU A 294 12.20 -6.26 -21.79
N CYS A 295 11.35 -5.55 -22.51
CA CYS A 295 10.04 -5.12 -22.01
C CYS A 295 9.17 -6.31 -21.60
N ALA A 296 9.07 -7.34 -22.43
CA ALA A 296 8.32 -8.56 -22.14
C ALA A 296 8.91 -9.32 -20.94
N ARG A 297 10.22 -9.38 -20.82
CA ARG A 297 10.92 -10.01 -19.70
C ARG A 297 10.60 -9.31 -18.37
N LEU A 298 10.75 -7.98 -18.30
CA LEU A 298 10.48 -7.20 -17.09
C LEU A 298 8.99 -7.25 -16.72
N SER A 299 8.10 -7.09 -17.70
CA SER A 299 6.65 -7.20 -17.52
C SER A 299 6.23 -8.57 -17.00
N GLY A 300 6.80 -9.63 -17.58
CA GLY A 300 6.55 -11.01 -17.16
C GLY A 300 7.03 -11.28 -15.74
N ALA A 301 8.24 -10.81 -15.39
CA ALA A 301 8.79 -10.95 -14.04
C ALA A 301 8.00 -10.15 -12.99
N ALA A 302 7.58 -8.92 -13.32
CA ALA A 302 6.71 -8.12 -12.45
C ALA A 302 5.37 -8.82 -12.18
N ARG A 303 4.74 -9.34 -13.23
CA ARG A 303 3.49 -10.09 -13.11
C ARG A 303 3.65 -11.37 -12.29
N ALA A 304 4.67 -12.17 -12.54
CA ALA A 304 4.96 -13.40 -11.81
C ALA A 304 5.19 -13.14 -10.31
N TRP A 305 5.95 -12.08 -9.99
CA TRP A 305 6.14 -11.67 -8.60
C TRP A 305 4.81 -11.30 -7.93
N TYR A 306 3.98 -10.50 -8.62
CA TYR A 306 2.66 -10.14 -8.09
C TYR A 306 1.79 -11.39 -7.82
N GLU A 307 1.72 -12.33 -8.75
CA GLU A 307 0.93 -13.55 -8.62
C GLU A 307 1.39 -14.40 -7.45
N THR A 308 2.70 -14.60 -7.31
CA THR A 308 3.30 -15.33 -6.18
C THR A 308 2.98 -14.65 -4.85
N ASN A 309 3.26 -13.35 -4.75
CA ASN A 309 3.01 -12.59 -3.53
C ASN A 309 1.51 -12.58 -3.16
N HIS A 310 0.62 -12.46 -4.16
CA HIS A 310 -0.83 -12.49 -3.95
C HIS A 310 -1.32 -13.85 -3.46
N ALA A 311 -0.78 -14.95 -4.01
CA ALA A 311 -1.12 -16.31 -3.60
C ALA A 311 -0.60 -16.65 -2.19
N GLU A 312 0.57 -16.15 -1.81
CA GLU A 312 1.20 -16.40 -0.51
C GLU A 312 0.63 -15.52 0.62
N PHE A 313 0.07 -14.36 0.32
CA PHE A 313 -0.42 -13.42 1.34
C PHE A 313 -1.41 -14.07 2.33
N PRO A 314 -2.45 -14.82 1.92
CA PRO A 314 -3.34 -15.49 2.86
C PRO A 314 -2.64 -16.51 3.77
N GLN A 315 -1.59 -17.18 3.26
CA GLN A 315 -0.82 -18.15 4.03
C GLN A 315 0.01 -17.46 5.10
N ARG A 316 0.67 -16.34 4.76
CA ARG A 316 1.41 -15.52 5.73
C ARG A 316 0.50 -14.96 6.82
N VAL A 317 -0.70 -14.48 6.47
CA VAL A 317 -1.70 -14.01 7.42
C VAL A 317 -2.18 -15.15 8.34
N ALA A 318 -2.42 -16.33 7.80
CA ALA A 318 -2.81 -17.51 8.58
C ALA A 318 -1.74 -17.89 9.61
N ALA A 319 -0.47 -17.93 9.19
CA ALA A 319 0.65 -18.23 10.08
C ALA A 319 0.81 -17.17 11.19
N ALA A 320 0.66 -15.88 10.83
CA ALA A 320 0.74 -14.80 11.81
C ALA A 320 -0.42 -14.84 12.83
N LEU A 321 -1.64 -15.19 12.38
CA LEU A 321 -2.78 -15.36 13.27
C LEU A 321 -2.55 -16.51 14.25
N ALA A 322 -2.10 -17.68 13.79
CA ALA A 322 -1.80 -18.84 14.61
C ALA A 322 -0.75 -18.51 15.68
N ALA A 323 0.39 -17.93 15.26
CA ALA A 323 1.46 -17.53 16.18
C ALA A 323 0.99 -16.49 17.23
N THR A 324 0.10 -15.56 16.83
CA THR A 324 -0.43 -14.54 17.72
C THR A 324 -1.35 -15.16 18.80
N VAL A 325 -2.19 -16.12 18.43
CA VAL A 325 -3.10 -16.80 19.37
C VAL A 325 -2.33 -17.73 20.31
N GLU A 326 -1.32 -18.46 19.81
CA GLU A 326 -0.50 -19.35 20.63
C GLU A 326 0.32 -18.61 21.69
N THR A 327 0.84 -17.43 21.39
CA THR A 327 1.65 -16.64 22.33
C THR A 327 0.81 -16.10 23.52
N ALA A 328 -0.51 -16.05 23.38
CA ALA A 328 -1.43 -15.48 24.38
C ALA A 328 -2.24 -16.57 25.14
N ALA A 329 -2.04 -17.84 24.81
CA ALA A 329 -2.64 -18.99 25.50
C ALA A 329 -1.74 -19.48 26.63
#